data_461d696b7574fd7c4f76da25bc34fe3b
#
_entry.id   461d696b7574fd7c4f76da25bc34fe3b
#
_cell.length_a   1.000
_cell.length_b   1.000
_cell.length_c   1.000
_cell.angle_alpha   90.00
_cell.angle_beta   90.00
_cell.angle_gamma   90.00
#
_symmetry.space_group_name_H-M   'P 1'
#
loop_
_entity.id
_entity.type
_entity.pdbx_description
1 polymer ?
#
loop_
_entity_poly.entity_id
_entity_poly.type
_entity_poly.pdbx_seq_one_letter_code
_entity_poly.pdbx_strand_id
1 'polypeptide(L)'
;MTDGTQRRSVGSLPEPNAASSRVPAALTRFVWAMWLGTLAVVAGFVRTDPAWAVDGLVAIDGLTVVMWSVVTFFSGIVHSYSRRYLDGNPNKTQFFVRIFAFTIVVMVVVAADHIALFAAAWLAMGLLMAELIGHVDGWPQARAAARSARRYFVGGSLLVAFSLTLLWSATGATSVTGILDAVGGLSTTTALLAAGGLVVAAMIQSALIPFHTWVLSSMTAPTPASALMHAGFVNAGGVLLVRFAPVVTVEPTVMLAIVAIGAASALGGKLLKSVQPDIKGQLGCSTVGQMGFMLMQAGLGFFPAAIAHLILHGFYKAYQFLSSGGAVEHTTPQSVSDHTVGFNGVGSIIVTLATGLLGGALFAVLTGKGTLANGGILLTFFVTFATLHAARSAVKHTTLPATLRYGAVPLVFFPAIIVYGAAYEAISFLLADLPVVTATTELTLLHGAIAVVFVGTYLAIETGVHEESGRLYVALLNLSQPVADTLLTTTEDYNEY
;
A
#
# COMPACT_ATOMS: atom_id res chain seq x y z
N MET A 1 33.54 4.50 44.29
CA MET A 1 32.09 4.24 44.28
C MET A 1 31.80 3.54 42.96
N THR A 2 31.76 2.23 43.01
CA THR A 2 31.57 1.36 41.85
C THR A 2 30.07 1.18 41.63
N ASP A 3 29.58 1.76 40.56
CA ASP A 3 28.20 1.61 40.15
C ASP A 3 27.96 0.16 39.66
N GLY A 4 27.16 -0.55 40.46
CA GLY A 4 26.85 -1.96 40.21
C GLY A 4 25.78 -2.11 39.14
N THR A 5 26.19 -2.13 37.89
CA THR A 5 25.32 -2.62 36.82
C THR A 5 25.04 -4.11 37.04
N GLN A 6 23.90 -4.43 37.62
CA GLN A 6 23.39 -5.80 37.71
C GLN A 6 23.25 -6.36 36.29
N ARG A 7 24.20 -7.19 35.85
CA ARG A 7 24.05 -8.04 34.65
C ARG A 7 22.88 -8.99 34.92
N ARG A 8 21.77 -8.79 34.23
CA ARG A 8 20.68 -9.76 34.19
C ARG A 8 21.23 -11.06 33.63
N SER A 9 21.18 -12.11 34.40
CA SER A 9 21.62 -13.46 33.95
C SER A 9 20.68 -13.94 32.83
N VAL A 10 21.26 -14.47 31.77
CA VAL A 10 20.51 -15.18 30.73
C VAL A 10 19.76 -16.33 31.40
N GLY A 11 18.40 -16.30 31.37
CA GLY A 11 17.53 -17.31 31.97
C GLY A 11 16.72 -16.86 33.18
N SER A 12 16.83 -15.60 33.65
CA SER A 12 15.86 -15.08 34.63
C SER A 12 14.49 -14.92 33.96
N LEU A 13 13.50 -15.70 34.42
CA LEU A 13 12.11 -15.50 34.03
C LEU A 13 11.73 -14.04 34.34
N PRO A 14 10.92 -13.41 33.49
CA PRO A 14 10.40 -12.07 33.76
C PRO A 14 9.69 -12.07 35.10
N GLU A 15 9.96 -11.05 35.91
CA GLU A 15 9.24 -10.92 37.20
C GLU A 15 7.71 -10.88 36.95
N PRO A 16 6.92 -11.67 37.69
CA PRO A 16 5.47 -11.78 37.42
C PRO A 16 4.65 -10.53 37.72
N ASN A 17 5.24 -9.42 38.13
CA ASN A 17 4.56 -8.28 38.76
C ASN A 17 4.72 -6.91 38.03
N ALA A 18 4.68 -6.86 36.74
CA ALA A 18 4.13 -5.64 36.16
C ALA A 18 2.61 -5.81 36.07
N ALA A 19 1.84 -5.10 36.90
CA ALA A 19 0.39 -5.05 36.82
C ALA A 19 0.02 -4.81 35.35
N SER A 20 -0.57 -5.81 34.70
CA SER A 20 -0.84 -5.75 33.25
C SER A 20 -1.73 -4.54 33.00
N SER A 21 -1.20 -3.52 32.36
CA SER A 21 -1.96 -2.31 32.01
C SER A 21 -3.26 -2.72 31.33
N ARG A 22 -4.39 -2.22 31.79
CA ARG A 22 -5.70 -2.46 31.15
C ARG A 22 -5.86 -1.69 29.85
N VAL A 23 -4.96 -0.73 29.56
CA VAL A 23 -5.00 0.15 28.39
C VAL A 23 -5.00 -0.62 27.06
N PRO A 24 -4.13 -1.61 26.82
CA PRO A 24 -4.16 -2.37 25.55
C PRO A 24 -5.51 -3.05 25.29
N ALA A 25 -6.11 -3.63 26.33
CA ALA A 25 -7.41 -4.28 26.22
C ALA A 25 -8.55 -3.29 25.99
N ALA A 26 -8.52 -2.15 26.67
CA ALA A 26 -9.50 -1.08 26.52
C ALA A 26 -9.46 -0.47 25.12
N LEU A 27 -8.26 -0.11 24.61
CA LEU A 27 -8.08 0.45 23.27
C LEU A 27 -8.50 -0.56 22.19
N THR A 28 -8.16 -1.84 22.35
CA THR A 28 -8.62 -2.88 21.40
C THR A 28 -10.14 -2.94 21.29
N ARG A 29 -10.85 -2.96 22.47
CA ARG A 29 -12.33 -2.98 22.48
C ARG A 29 -12.91 -1.71 21.88
N PHE A 30 -12.31 -0.56 22.18
CA PHE A 30 -12.77 0.73 21.67
C PHE A 30 -12.63 0.83 20.15
N VAL A 31 -11.51 0.36 19.56
CA VAL A 31 -11.33 0.33 18.12
C VAL A 31 -12.36 -0.58 17.43
N TRP A 32 -12.68 -1.74 18.00
CA TRP A 32 -13.75 -2.59 17.48
C TRP A 32 -15.14 -1.95 17.61
N ALA A 33 -15.39 -1.23 18.69
CA ALA A 33 -16.63 -0.45 18.83
C ALA A 33 -16.70 0.69 17.78
N MET A 34 -15.57 1.38 17.54
CA MET A 34 -15.47 2.37 16.48
C MET A 34 -15.76 1.74 15.11
N TRP A 35 -15.22 0.57 14.81
CA TRP A 35 -15.50 -0.12 13.55
C TRP A 35 -16.99 -0.43 13.38
N LEU A 36 -17.65 -0.94 14.41
CA LEU A 36 -19.10 -1.13 14.38
C LEU A 36 -19.86 0.19 14.16
N GLY A 37 -19.38 1.28 14.79
CA GLY A 37 -19.89 2.63 14.56
C GLY A 37 -19.72 3.07 13.10
N THR A 38 -18.56 2.82 12.48
CA THR A 38 -18.35 3.17 11.07
C THR A 38 -19.24 2.36 10.12
N LEU A 39 -19.54 1.10 10.43
CA LEU A 39 -20.52 0.32 9.66
C LEU A 39 -21.94 0.93 9.74
N ALA A 40 -22.32 1.45 10.90
CA ALA A 40 -23.59 2.17 11.05
C ALA A 40 -23.59 3.48 10.22
N VAL A 41 -22.44 4.19 10.17
CA VAL A 41 -22.27 5.37 9.31
C VAL A 41 -22.42 4.98 7.83
N VAL A 42 -21.77 3.89 7.37
CA VAL A 42 -21.94 3.36 5.99
C VAL A 42 -23.42 3.07 5.69
N ALA A 43 -24.10 2.35 6.60
CA ALA A 43 -25.51 2.01 6.43
C ALA A 43 -26.42 3.24 6.39
N GLY A 44 -26.12 4.26 7.17
CA GLY A 44 -26.79 5.56 7.14
C GLY A 44 -26.53 6.28 5.81
N PHE A 45 -25.29 6.38 5.39
CA PHE A 45 -24.87 7.02 4.14
C PHE A 45 -25.59 6.43 2.92
N VAL A 46 -25.58 5.09 2.78
CA VAL A 46 -26.26 4.41 1.66
C VAL A 46 -27.78 4.64 1.64
N ARG A 47 -28.40 4.85 2.83
CA ARG A 47 -29.87 5.02 2.91
C ARG A 47 -30.35 6.43 2.69
N THR A 48 -29.57 7.42 3.07
CA THR A 48 -30.06 8.81 3.20
C THR A 48 -29.33 9.78 2.30
N ASP A 49 -28.22 9.36 1.68
CA ASP A 49 -27.32 10.19 0.86
C ASP A 49 -27.06 11.57 1.51
N PRO A 50 -26.58 11.60 2.78
CA PRO A 50 -26.50 12.85 3.53
C PRO A 50 -25.20 13.58 3.22
N ALA A 51 -25.27 14.86 3.00
CA ALA A 51 -24.14 15.77 3.10
C ALA A 51 -23.83 16.03 4.60
N TRP A 52 -23.08 15.16 5.25
CA TRP A 52 -22.65 15.40 6.64
C TRP A 52 -21.37 16.23 6.64
N ALA A 53 -21.50 17.49 6.98
CA ALA A 53 -20.36 18.40 7.06
C ALA A 53 -20.43 19.29 8.29
N VAL A 54 -19.27 19.68 8.80
CA VAL A 54 -19.09 20.85 9.64
C VAL A 54 -18.40 21.88 8.76
N ASP A 55 -19.13 22.90 8.36
CA ASP A 55 -18.72 23.86 7.33
C ASP A 55 -17.27 24.31 7.48
N GLY A 56 -16.49 24.10 6.41
CA GLY A 56 -15.10 24.50 6.32
C GLY A 56 -14.14 23.76 7.26
N LEU A 57 -14.58 22.70 7.97
CA LEU A 57 -13.72 21.94 8.89
C LEU A 57 -13.64 20.46 8.52
N VAL A 58 -14.79 19.78 8.38
CA VAL A 58 -14.90 18.34 8.16
C VAL A 58 -16.02 18.07 7.17
N ALA A 59 -15.77 17.20 6.19
CA ALA A 59 -16.76 16.67 5.26
C ALA A 59 -16.74 15.13 5.28
N ILE A 60 -17.93 14.54 5.39
CA ILE A 60 -18.08 13.07 5.38
C ILE A 60 -18.77 12.70 4.09
N ASP A 61 -17.99 12.25 3.13
CA ASP A 61 -18.37 11.77 1.82
C ASP A 61 -18.14 10.26 1.68
N GLY A 62 -18.42 9.69 0.54
CA GLY A 62 -18.23 8.27 0.28
C GLY A 62 -16.81 7.78 0.49
N LEU A 63 -15.80 8.57 0.11
CA LEU A 63 -14.40 8.23 0.38
C LEU A 63 -14.11 8.16 1.88
N THR A 64 -14.62 9.12 2.65
CA THR A 64 -14.47 9.17 4.11
C THR A 64 -15.09 7.94 4.76
N VAL A 65 -16.33 7.61 4.36
CA VAL A 65 -17.10 6.49 4.91
C VAL A 65 -16.40 5.14 4.63
N VAL A 66 -15.95 4.93 3.39
CA VAL A 66 -15.18 3.73 3.00
C VAL A 66 -13.89 3.64 3.81
N MET A 67 -13.11 4.72 3.85
CA MET A 67 -11.81 4.71 4.52
C MET A 67 -11.92 4.57 6.04
N TRP A 68 -12.91 5.18 6.69
CA TRP A 68 -13.15 4.99 8.12
C TRP A 68 -13.40 3.52 8.46
N SER A 69 -14.24 2.83 7.65
CA SER A 69 -14.53 1.41 7.86
C SER A 69 -13.30 0.54 7.69
N VAL A 70 -12.50 0.80 6.65
CA VAL A 70 -11.28 0.05 6.34
C VAL A 70 -10.20 0.27 7.40
N VAL A 71 -9.94 1.53 7.76
CA VAL A 71 -8.88 1.89 8.71
C VAL A 71 -9.18 1.35 10.12
N THR A 72 -10.41 1.48 10.59
CA THR A 72 -10.80 0.96 11.92
C THR A 72 -10.78 -0.57 11.95
N PHE A 73 -11.14 -1.25 10.84
CA PHE A 73 -11.06 -2.70 10.72
C PHE A 73 -9.61 -3.21 10.83
N PHE A 74 -8.70 -2.69 9.99
CA PHE A 74 -7.29 -3.09 10.05
C PHE A 74 -6.65 -2.73 11.39
N SER A 75 -6.99 -1.58 11.95
CA SER A 75 -6.55 -1.20 13.28
C SER A 75 -7.04 -2.19 14.35
N GLY A 76 -8.30 -2.63 14.30
CA GLY A 76 -8.86 -3.65 15.19
C GLY A 76 -8.10 -4.99 15.11
N ILE A 77 -7.78 -5.45 13.92
CA ILE A 77 -6.96 -6.66 13.70
C ILE A 77 -5.57 -6.48 14.31
N VAL A 78 -4.89 -5.36 14.01
CA VAL A 78 -3.54 -5.08 14.51
C VAL A 78 -3.53 -4.96 16.02
N HIS A 79 -4.50 -4.26 16.64
CA HIS A 79 -4.65 -4.20 18.09
C HIS A 79 -4.84 -5.60 18.71
N SER A 80 -5.73 -6.42 18.12
CA SER A 80 -6.00 -7.77 18.59
C SER A 80 -4.76 -8.67 18.55
N TYR A 81 -4.03 -8.64 17.43
CA TYR A 81 -2.78 -9.39 17.25
C TYR A 81 -1.69 -8.93 18.23
N SER A 82 -1.52 -7.61 18.37
CA SER A 82 -0.48 -7.00 19.20
C SER A 82 -0.60 -7.37 20.69
N ARG A 83 -1.79 -7.73 21.16
CA ARG A 83 -1.99 -8.15 22.56
C ARG A 83 -1.14 -9.35 22.94
N ARG A 84 -0.98 -10.33 22.01
CA ARG A 84 -0.14 -11.52 22.21
C ARG A 84 1.29 -11.26 21.77
N TYR A 85 1.46 -10.61 20.62
CA TYR A 85 2.79 -10.35 20.05
C TYR A 85 3.70 -9.55 20.99
N LEU A 86 3.16 -8.55 21.69
CA LEU A 86 3.91 -7.71 22.62
C LEU A 86 3.71 -8.15 24.09
N ASP A 87 3.33 -9.40 24.33
CA ASP A 87 3.20 -9.86 25.73
C ASP A 87 4.56 -9.91 26.40
N GLY A 88 4.63 -9.38 27.64
CA GLY A 88 5.90 -9.21 28.35
C GLY A 88 6.76 -8.02 27.91
N ASN A 89 6.41 -7.29 26.83
CA ASN A 89 7.18 -6.12 26.39
C ASN A 89 6.88 -4.91 27.30
N PRO A 90 7.90 -4.24 27.88
CA PRO A 90 7.71 -3.07 28.76
C PRO A 90 7.05 -1.89 28.06
N ASN A 91 7.26 -1.73 26.75
CA ASN A 91 6.74 -0.64 25.94
C ASN A 91 5.36 -0.97 25.29
N LYS A 92 4.72 -2.09 25.68
CA LYS A 92 3.44 -2.53 25.14
C LYS A 92 2.37 -1.43 25.15
N THR A 93 2.19 -0.76 26.28
CA THR A 93 1.18 0.32 26.42
C THR A 93 1.45 1.48 25.45
N GLN A 94 2.72 1.90 25.32
CA GLN A 94 3.11 2.97 24.41
C GLN A 94 2.83 2.60 22.95
N PHE A 95 3.09 1.35 22.58
CA PHE A 95 2.74 0.86 21.25
C PHE A 95 1.24 0.99 20.96
N PHE A 96 0.40 0.55 21.91
CA PHE A 96 -1.06 0.62 21.76
C PHE A 96 -1.58 2.06 21.65
N VAL A 97 -1.02 2.98 22.42
CA VAL A 97 -1.35 4.42 22.31
C VAL A 97 -0.96 4.97 20.95
N ARG A 98 0.23 4.61 20.43
CA ARG A 98 0.71 5.06 19.11
C ARG A 98 -0.16 4.53 17.96
N ILE A 99 -0.52 3.23 17.96
CA ILE A 99 -1.37 2.69 16.88
C ILE A 99 -2.80 3.23 16.96
N PHE A 100 -3.31 3.48 18.17
CA PHE A 100 -4.61 4.12 18.35
C PHE A 100 -4.60 5.58 17.84
N ALA A 101 -3.61 6.37 18.28
CA ALA A 101 -3.43 7.74 17.80
C ALA A 101 -3.29 7.81 16.28
N PHE A 102 -2.51 6.89 15.68
CA PHE A 102 -2.40 6.76 14.24
C PHE A 102 -3.77 6.52 13.58
N THR A 103 -4.59 5.62 14.12
CA THR A 103 -5.94 5.33 13.60
C THR A 103 -6.81 6.59 13.59
N ILE A 104 -6.84 7.31 14.71
CA ILE A 104 -7.63 8.57 14.82
C ILE A 104 -7.12 9.61 13.82
N VAL A 105 -5.81 9.79 13.72
CA VAL A 105 -5.23 10.78 12.80
C VAL A 105 -5.55 10.45 11.34
N VAL A 106 -5.50 9.18 10.94
CA VAL A 106 -5.91 8.76 9.59
C VAL A 106 -7.39 9.04 9.35
N MET A 107 -8.26 8.77 10.33
CA MET A 107 -9.68 9.13 10.23
C MET A 107 -9.89 10.64 10.05
N VAL A 108 -9.08 11.46 10.74
CA VAL A 108 -9.11 12.93 10.58
C VAL A 108 -8.61 13.33 9.18
N VAL A 109 -7.50 12.73 8.67
CA VAL A 109 -6.98 13.04 7.31
C VAL A 109 -8.07 12.89 6.25
N VAL A 110 -8.80 11.78 6.28
CA VAL A 110 -9.79 11.50 5.22
C VAL A 110 -11.07 12.33 5.34
N ALA A 111 -11.39 12.81 6.53
CA ALA A 111 -12.57 13.66 6.78
C ALA A 111 -12.26 15.17 6.77
N ALA A 112 -10.97 15.55 6.80
CA ALA A 112 -10.58 16.96 6.89
C ALA A 112 -10.97 17.71 5.61
N ASP A 113 -11.82 18.73 5.76
CA ASP A 113 -12.18 19.67 4.70
C ASP A 113 -11.35 20.97 4.79
N HIS A 114 -10.93 21.38 5.99
CA HIS A 114 -10.03 22.53 6.14
C HIS A 114 -8.60 22.18 5.75
N ILE A 115 -8.00 22.94 4.81
CA ILE A 115 -6.66 22.65 4.27
C ILE A 115 -5.55 22.58 5.33
N ALA A 116 -5.61 23.44 6.37
CA ALA A 116 -4.64 23.42 7.46
C ALA A 116 -4.81 22.17 8.35
N LEU A 117 -6.07 21.74 8.60
CA LEU A 117 -6.36 20.51 9.33
C LEU A 117 -5.86 19.29 8.53
N PHE A 118 -6.10 19.26 7.22
CA PHE A 118 -5.62 18.21 6.33
C PHE A 118 -4.09 18.12 6.36
N ALA A 119 -3.38 19.23 6.15
CA ALA A 119 -1.92 19.27 6.15
C ALA A 119 -1.33 18.87 7.51
N ALA A 120 -1.90 19.37 8.62
CA ALA A 120 -1.45 19.03 9.97
C ALA A 120 -1.67 17.53 10.30
N ALA A 121 -2.84 17.00 9.96
CA ALA A 121 -3.16 15.59 10.16
C ALA A 121 -2.29 14.68 9.25
N TRP A 122 -2.01 15.08 8.01
CA TRP A 122 -1.10 14.37 7.10
C TRP A 122 0.31 14.27 7.68
N LEU A 123 0.85 15.38 8.20
CA LEU A 123 2.14 15.39 8.88
C LEU A 123 2.13 14.51 10.14
N ALA A 124 1.10 14.64 10.98
CA ALA A 124 0.96 13.85 12.21
C ALA A 124 0.90 12.35 11.92
N MET A 125 0.18 11.93 10.86
CA MET A 125 0.12 10.56 10.38
C MET A 125 1.53 10.01 10.05
N GLY A 126 2.33 10.79 9.33
CA GLY A 126 3.72 10.44 8.99
C GLY A 126 4.61 10.33 10.22
N LEU A 127 4.52 11.30 11.16
CA LEU A 127 5.32 11.30 12.37
C LEU A 127 4.99 10.12 13.29
N LEU A 128 3.71 9.79 13.47
CA LEU A 128 3.27 8.62 14.23
C LEU A 128 3.76 7.31 13.62
N MET A 129 3.75 7.20 12.29
CA MET A 129 4.30 6.02 11.61
C MET A 129 5.82 5.92 11.83
N ALA A 130 6.56 7.01 11.76
CA ALA A 130 7.99 7.01 12.07
C ALA A 130 8.29 6.57 13.50
N GLU A 131 7.45 6.99 14.49
CA GLU A 131 7.55 6.52 15.87
C GLU A 131 7.22 5.02 16.04
N LEU A 132 6.33 4.48 15.21
CA LEU A 132 6.03 3.05 15.17
C LEU A 132 7.17 2.23 14.55
N ILE A 133 7.85 2.77 13.52
CA ILE A 133 9.03 2.14 12.91
C ILE A 133 10.17 2.06 13.93
N GLY A 134 10.39 3.12 14.70
CA GLY A 134 11.42 3.20 15.73
C GLY A 134 10.99 2.71 17.11
N HIS A 135 9.94 1.87 17.21
CA HIS A 135 9.37 1.48 18.50
C HIS A 135 10.35 0.74 19.43
N VAL A 136 11.30 0.00 18.87
CA VAL A 136 12.34 -0.71 19.64
C VAL A 136 13.49 0.26 19.93
N ASP A 137 13.38 1.00 21.02
CA ASP A 137 14.31 2.11 21.35
C ASP A 137 15.77 1.68 21.55
N GLY A 138 16.00 0.45 22.05
CA GLY A 138 17.33 -0.12 22.23
C GLY A 138 18.03 -0.52 20.93
N TRP A 139 17.35 -0.49 19.79
CA TRP A 139 17.89 -0.95 18.52
C TRP A 139 18.33 0.23 17.61
N PRO A 140 19.65 0.45 17.42
CA PRO A 140 20.18 1.58 16.64
C PRO A 140 19.64 1.65 15.21
N GLN A 141 19.47 0.49 14.54
CA GLN A 141 18.94 0.40 13.19
C GLN A 141 17.47 0.83 13.13
N ALA A 142 16.65 0.46 14.13
CA ALA A 142 15.25 0.91 14.20
C ALA A 142 15.16 2.44 14.36
N ARG A 143 16.05 3.03 15.18
CA ARG A 143 16.14 4.50 15.31
C ARG A 143 16.61 5.17 14.01
N ALA A 144 17.57 4.57 13.31
CA ALA A 144 18.03 5.07 12.01
C ALA A 144 16.92 4.98 10.95
N ALA A 145 16.18 3.87 10.89
CA ALA A 145 15.04 3.69 10.02
C ALA A 145 13.94 4.73 10.30
N ALA A 146 13.62 4.97 11.57
CA ALA A 146 12.65 5.99 11.98
C ALA A 146 13.09 7.41 11.56
N ARG A 147 14.38 7.76 11.72
CA ARG A 147 14.92 9.05 11.28
C ARG A 147 14.82 9.20 9.77
N SER A 148 15.16 8.16 9.01
CA SER A 148 15.04 8.16 7.55
C SER A 148 13.57 8.34 7.13
N ALA A 149 12.66 7.51 7.64
CA ALA A 149 11.24 7.61 7.34
C ALA A 149 10.66 8.99 7.68
N ARG A 150 11.04 9.56 8.84
CA ARG A 150 10.62 10.92 9.24
C ARG A 150 11.04 11.98 8.23
N ARG A 151 12.25 11.90 7.66
CA ARG A 151 12.72 12.86 6.63
C ARG A 151 11.84 12.78 5.38
N TYR A 152 11.52 11.58 4.92
CA TYR A 152 10.61 11.37 3.77
C TYR A 152 9.21 11.92 4.06
N PHE A 153 8.64 11.62 5.24
CA PHE A 153 7.27 12.04 5.58
C PHE A 153 7.16 13.54 5.80
N VAL A 154 8.15 14.17 6.41
CA VAL A 154 8.20 15.63 6.52
C VAL A 154 8.33 16.25 5.13
N GLY A 155 9.22 15.74 4.26
CA GLY A 155 9.37 16.22 2.88
C GLY A 155 8.07 16.10 2.08
N GLY A 156 7.39 14.94 2.17
CA GLY A 156 6.08 14.73 1.55
C GLY A 156 5.01 15.67 2.08
N SER A 157 5.00 15.91 3.41
CA SER A 157 4.05 16.85 4.04
C SER A 157 4.29 18.30 3.63
N LEU A 158 5.54 18.69 3.43
CA LEU A 158 5.86 20.03 2.90
C LEU A 158 5.35 20.20 1.47
N LEU A 159 5.42 19.15 0.63
CA LEU A 159 4.86 19.20 -0.71
C LEU A 159 3.33 19.29 -0.70
N VAL A 160 2.65 18.57 0.20
CA VAL A 160 1.20 18.71 0.40
C VAL A 160 0.86 20.13 0.85
N ALA A 161 1.55 20.65 1.86
CA ALA A 161 1.33 22.01 2.35
C ALA A 161 1.60 23.07 1.27
N PHE A 162 2.66 22.91 0.47
CA PHE A 162 2.95 23.77 -0.68
C PHE A 162 1.82 23.77 -1.70
N SER A 163 1.35 22.58 -2.11
CA SER A 163 0.26 22.44 -3.08
C SER A 163 -1.04 23.05 -2.57
N LEU A 164 -1.39 22.81 -1.31
CA LEU A 164 -2.59 23.39 -0.69
C LEU A 164 -2.50 24.91 -0.57
N THR A 165 -1.34 25.45 -0.21
CA THR A 165 -1.10 26.90 -0.12
C THR A 165 -1.21 27.55 -1.50
N LEU A 166 -0.66 26.89 -2.54
CA LEU A 166 -0.75 27.37 -3.91
C LEU A 166 -2.21 27.38 -4.41
N LEU A 167 -2.97 26.32 -4.13
CA LEU A 167 -4.38 26.23 -4.47
C LEU A 167 -5.19 27.28 -3.71
N TRP A 168 -4.97 27.46 -2.41
CA TRP A 168 -5.59 28.50 -1.62
C TRP A 168 -5.30 29.90 -2.18
N SER A 169 -4.04 30.20 -2.52
CA SER A 169 -3.67 31.52 -3.07
C SER A 169 -4.35 31.82 -4.41
N ALA A 170 -4.66 30.79 -5.20
CA ALA A 170 -5.28 30.94 -6.51
C ALA A 170 -6.81 30.97 -6.44
N THR A 171 -7.45 30.25 -5.48
CA THR A 171 -8.89 30.13 -5.37
C THR A 171 -9.50 30.98 -4.26
N GLY A 172 -8.72 31.38 -3.25
CA GLY A 172 -9.19 32.02 -2.03
C GLY A 172 -9.91 31.08 -1.05
N ALA A 173 -10.14 29.80 -1.42
CA ALA A 173 -10.88 28.85 -0.60
C ALA A 173 -9.98 28.18 0.44
N THR A 174 -10.44 28.09 1.69
CA THR A 174 -9.73 27.41 2.79
C THR A 174 -10.22 25.99 3.03
N SER A 175 -11.29 25.56 2.36
CA SER A 175 -11.81 24.19 2.39
C SER A 175 -11.34 23.40 1.16
N VAL A 176 -11.16 22.10 1.33
CA VAL A 176 -10.83 21.18 0.23
C VAL A 176 -11.96 21.19 -0.79
N THR A 177 -13.20 21.06 -0.36
CA THR A 177 -14.39 21.13 -1.24
C THR A 177 -14.43 22.43 -2.04
N GLY A 178 -14.25 23.58 -1.40
CA GLY A 178 -14.24 24.87 -2.09
C GLY A 178 -13.09 25.03 -3.09
N ILE A 179 -11.92 24.47 -2.80
CA ILE A 179 -10.80 24.40 -3.77
C ILE A 179 -11.20 23.54 -4.97
N LEU A 180 -11.78 22.36 -4.73
CA LEU A 180 -12.16 21.44 -5.81
C LEU A 180 -13.23 22.01 -6.72
N ASP A 181 -14.18 22.77 -6.19
CA ASP A 181 -15.21 23.47 -6.95
C ASP A 181 -14.63 24.60 -7.83
N ALA A 182 -13.52 25.21 -7.38
CA ALA A 182 -12.88 26.32 -8.06
C ALA A 182 -11.77 25.90 -9.06
N VAL A 183 -11.48 24.60 -9.20
CA VAL A 183 -10.38 24.08 -10.02
C VAL A 183 -10.42 24.54 -11.48
N GLY A 184 -11.64 24.67 -12.06
CA GLY A 184 -11.84 25.11 -13.44
C GLY A 184 -11.31 26.53 -13.75
N GLY A 185 -11.07 27.36 -12.72
CA GLY A 185 -10.50 28.71 -12.84
C GLY A 185 -8.97 28.78 -12.67
N LEU A 186 -8.29 27.69 -12.43
CA LEU A 186 -6.84 27.67 -12.24
C LEU A 186 -6.08 27.95 -13.54
N SER A 187 -5.00 28.71 -13.44
CA SER A 187 -4.03 28.77 -14.54
C SER A 187 -3.34 27.41 -14.73
N THR A 188 -2.97 27.07 -15.97
CA THR A 188 -2.24 25.82 -16.27
C THR A 188 -0.98 25.68 -15.41
N THR A 189 -0.24 26.76 -15.18
CA THR A 189 0.96 26.73 -14.33
C THR A 189 0.62 26.38 -12.89
N THR A 190 -0.42 26.97 -12.31
CA THR A 190 -0.88 26.68 -10.94
C THR A 190 -1.34 25.22 -10.84
N ALA A 191 -2.13 24.77 -11.80
CA ALA A 191 -2.63 23.40 -11.83
C ALA A 191 -1.47 22.38 -11.92
N LEU A 192 -0.49 22.60 -12.81
CA LEU A 192 0.69 21.72 -12.96
C LEU A 192 1.56 21.70 -11.69
N LEU A 193 1.83 22.86 -11.07
CA LEU A 193 2.65 22.91 -9.86
C LEU A 193 1.95 22.27 -8.67
N ALA A 194 0.64 22.54 -8.48
CA ALA A 194 -0.13 21.94 -7.39
C ALA A 194 -0.28 20.43 -7.58
N ALA A 195 -0.69 19.98 -8.77
CA ALA A 195 -0.80 18.56 -9.10
C ALA A 195 0.55 17.84 -9.00
N GLY A 196 1.63 18.45 -9.51
CA GLY A 196 2.99 17.90 -9.41
C GLY A 196 3.43 17.71 -7.96
N GLY A 197 3.19 18.69 -7.09
CA GLY A 197 3.48 18.57 -5.66
C GLY A 197 2.69 17.45 -4.98
N LEU A 198 1.39 17.32 -5.27
CA LEU A 198 0.54 16.23 -4.77
C LEU A 198 1.00 14.86 -5.28
N VAL A 199 1.37 14.75 -6.56
CA VAL A 199 1.88 13.49 -7.15
C VAL A 199 3.20 13.07 -6.49
N VAL A 200 4.14 13.97 -6.32
CA VAL A 200 5.43 13.65 -5.66
C VAL A 200 5.20 13.30 -4.18
N ALA A 201 4.28 14.00 -3.49
CA ALA A 201 3.89 13.62 -2.12
C ALA A 201 3.27 12.22 -2.07
N ALA A 202 2.39 11.87 -3.03
CA ALA A 202 1.82 10.53 -3.15
C ALA A 202 2.87 9.45 -3.44
N MET A 203 3.88 9.75 -4.28
CA MET A 203 5.02 8.86 -4.54
C MET A 203 5.82 8.58 -3.28
N ILE A 204 6.14 9.62 -2.49
CA ILE A 204 6.87 9.50 -1.23
C ILE A 204 6.06 8.64 -0.25
N GLN A 205 4.79 8.97 -0.07
CA GLN A 205 3.89 8.31 0.86
C GLN A 205 3.71 6.83 0.53
N SER A 206 3.55 6.51 -0.75
CA SER A 206 3.36 5.14 -1.25
C SER A 206 4.66 4.40 -1.56
N ALA A 207 5.81 4.96 -1.18
CA ALA A 207 7.13 4.37 -1.39
C ALA A 207 7.41 3.97 -2.85
N LEU A 208 7.00 4.80 -3.82
CA LEU A 208 7.32 4.57 -5.22
C LEU A 208 8.79 4.84 -5.51
N ILE A 209 9.32 4.25 -6.55
CA ILE A 209 10.67 4.56 -7.04
C ILE A 209 10.69 6.03 -7.54
N PRO A 210 11.66 6.85 -7.10
CA PRO A 210 12.88 6.53 -6.36
C PRO A 210 12.77 6.60 -4.82
N PHE A 211 11.62 6.89 -4.26
CA PHE A 211 11.43 7.13 -2.82
C PHE A 211 11.19 5.87 -1.98
N HIS A 212 11.42 4.68 -2.53
CA HIS A 212 11.10 3.38 -1.91
C HIS A 212 12.03 2.96 -0.76
N THR A 213 13.20 3.60 -0.61
CA THR A 213 14.22 3.17 0.36
C THR A 213 13.76 3.27 1.81
N TRP A 214 12.86 4.22 2.15
CA TRP A 214 12.34 4.32 3.50
C TRP A 214 11.53 3.08 3.92
N VAL A 215 10.74 2.50 2.99
CA VAL A 215 9.95 1.31 3.30
C VAL A 215 10.83 0.08 3.47
N LEU A 216 11.91 -0.03 2.70
CA LEU A 216 12.89 -1.12 2.85
C LEU A 216 13.68 -0.99 4.15
N SER A 217 13.99 0.24 4.58
CA SER A 217 14.63 0.52 5.87
C SER A 217 13.73 0.20 7.07
N SER A 218 12.41 0.25 6.90
CA SER A 218 11.43 0.05 7.97
C SER A 218 11.19 -1.43 8.35
N MET A 219 11.94 -2.38 7.78
CA MET A 219 11.80 -3.81 8.11
C MET A 219 12.19 -4.14 9.55
N THR A 220 12.86 -3.22 10.25
CA THR A 220 13.15 -3.26 11.69
C THR A 220 11.90 -3.05 12.56
N ALA A 221 10.81 -2.53 12.01
CA ALA A 221 9.57 -2.31 12.75
C ALA A 221 8.98 -3.61 13.30
N PRO A 222 8.32 -3.58 14.48
CA PRO A 222 7.54 -4.72 14.97
C PRO A 222 6.54 -5.20 13.91
N THR A 223 6.35 -6.50 13.81
CA THR A 223 5.47 -7.11 12.79
C THR A 223 4.07 -6.48 12.71
N PRO A 224 3.36 -6.19 13.84
CA PRO A 224 2.07 -5.51 13.76
C PRO A 224 2.17 -4.06 13.25
N ALA A 225 3.27 -3.34 13.52
CA ALA A 225 3.50 -2.02 12.92
C ALA A 225 3.74 -2.14 11.41
N SER A 226 4.51 -3.14 10.97
CA SER A 226 4.71 -3.44 9.55
C SER A 226 3.38 -3.78 8.86
N ALA A 227 2.52 -4.58 9.49
CA ALA A 227 1.19 -4.88 8.96
C ALA A 227 0.34 -3.61 8.79
N LEU A 228 0.30 -2.73 9.80
CA LEU A 228 -0.44 -1.46 9.74
C LEU A 228 0.13 -0.52 8.66
N MET A 229 1.46 -0.46 8.53
CA MET A 229 2.15 0.35 7.54
C MET A 229 1.81 -0.10 6.11
N HIS A 230 1.92 -1.38 5.83
CA HIS A 230 1.73 -1.93 4.48
C HIS A 230 0.27 -2.14 4.10
N ALA A 231 -0.63 -2.37 5.07
CA ALA A 231 -2.07 -2.49 4.83
C ALA A 231 -2.80 -1.13 4.82
N GLY A 232 -2.22 -0.09 5.44
CA GLY A 232 -2.87 1.21 5.63
C GLY A 232 -2.03 2.38 5.15
N PHE A 233 -0.92 2.66 5.81
CA PHE A 233 -0.17 3.92 5.66
C PHE A 233 0.33 4.18 4.23
N VAL A 234 0.91 3.19 3.55
CA VAL A 234 1.43 3.35 2.18
C VAL A 234 0.32 3.62 1.16
N ASN A 235 -0.91 3.25 1.49
CA ASN A 235 -2.07 3.44 0.63
C ASN A 235 -2.55 4.92 0.59
N ALA A 236 -2.13 5.73 1.55
CA ALA A 236 -2.58 7.12 1.67
C ALA A 236 -2.21 7.98 0.44
N GLY A 237 -1.16 7.64 -0.32
CA GLY A 237 -0.87 8.32 -1.59
C GLY A 237 -1.97 8.12 -2.64
N GLY A 238 -2.56 6.91 -2.73
CA GLY A 238 -3.73 6.68 -3.57
C GLY A 238 -4.95 7.48 -3.10
N VAL A 239 -5.20 7.50 -1.78
CA VAL A 239 -6.28 8.32 -1.19
C VAL A 239 -6.08 9.82 -1.49
N LEU A 240 -4.83 10.32 -1.42
CA LEU A 240 -4.50 11.70 -1.76
C LEU A 240 -4.88 12.02 -3.21
N LEU A 241 -4.52 11.17 -4.17
CA LEU A 241 -4.86 11.39 -5.58
C LEU A 241 -6.36 11.29 -5.84
N VAL A 242 -7.07 10.41 -5.14
CA VAL A 242 -8.54 10.31 -5.24
C VAL A 242 -9.21 11.55 -4.64
N ARG A 243 -8.77 12.02 -3.47
CA ARG A 243 -9.30 13.24 -2.83
C ARG A 243 -9.11 14.47 -3.70
N PHE A 244 -7.95 14.60 -4.34
CA PHE A 244 -7.62 15.72 -5.22
C PHE A 244 -7.72 15.35 -6.70
N ALA A 245 -8.59 14.37 -7.06
CA ALA A 245 -8.81 13.97 -8.45
C ALA A 245 -9.11 15.16 -9.38
N PRO A 246 -9.99 16.14 -9.03
CA PRO A 246 -10.21 17.31 -9.86
C PRO A 246 -8.94 18.09 -10.20
N VAL A 247 -7.99 18.19 -9.26
CA VAL A 247 -6.71 18.92 -9.47
C VAL A 247 -5.77 18.15 -10.39
N VAL A 248 -5.62 16.84 -10.17
CA VAL A 248 -4.66 16.03 -10.96
C VAL A 248 -5.17 15.71 -12.37
N THR A 249 -6.48 15.82 -12.62
CA THR A 249 -7.09 15.55 -13.93
C THR A 249 -7.19 16.79 -14.82
N VAL A 250 -6.93 18.00 -14.31
CA VAL A 250 -6.97 19.24 -15.11
C VAL A 250 -6.05 19.14 -16.33
N GLU A 251 -4.85 18.60 -16.12
CA GLU A 251 -3.84 18.51 -17.17
C GLU A 251 -3.56 17.04 -17.53
N PRO A 252 -3.86 16.61 -18.76
CA PRO A 252 -3.65 15.22 -19.21
C PRO A 252 -2.21 14.74 -19.07
N THR A 253 -1.23 15.64 -19.12
CA THR A 253 0.20 15.35 -18.93
C THR A 253 0.51 14.85 -17.52
N VAL A 254 -0.21 15.35 -16.50
CA VAL A 254 -0.07 14.87 -15.12
C VAL A 254 -0.55 13.44 -15.00
N MET A 255 -1.71 13.12 -15.58
CA MET A 255 -2.25 11.75 -15.57
C MET A 255 -1.29 10.78 -16.27
N LEU A 256 -0.75 11.19 -17.41
CA LEU A 256 0.24 10.40 -18.14
C LEU A 256 1.53 10.17 -17.32
N ALA A 257 2.01 11.19 -16.61
CA ALA A 257 3.15 11.07 -15.71
C ALA A 257 2.86 10.08 -14.57
N ILE A 258 1.66 10.13 -13.96
CA ILE A 258 1.25 9.17 -12.93
C ILE A 258 1.25 7.74 -13.47
N VAL A 259 0.74 7.52 -14.70
CA VAL A 259 0.78 6.19 -15.35
C VAL A 259 2.21 5.72 -15.53
N ALA A 260 3.09 6.55 -16.07
CA ALA A 260 4.49 6.20 -16.33
C ALA A 260 5.26 5.87 -15.05
N ILE A 261 5.13 6.70 -14.02
CA ILE A 261 5.76 6.52 -12.70
C ILE A 261 5.20 5.26 -12.00
N GLY A 262 3.88 5.09 -12.05
CA GLY A 262 3.21 3.92 -11.50
C GLY A 262 3.67 2.63 -12.17
N ALA A 263 3.75 2.62 -13.50
CA ALA A 263 4.23 1.50 -14.30
C ALA A 263 5.70 1.15 -13.99
N ALA A 264 6.58 2.16 -13.94
CA ALA A 264 7.99 1.97 -13.60
C ALA A 264 8.16 1.37 -12.20
N SER A 265 7.36 1.85 -11.21
CA SER A 265 7.38 1.33 -9.84
C SER A 265 6.77 -0.07 -9.75
N ALA A 266 5.73 -0.37 -10.53
CA ALA A 266 5.12 -1.70 -10.57
C ALA A 266 6.11 -2.77 -11.07
N LEU A 267 6.80 -2.48 -12.15
CA LEU A 267 7.82 -3.37 -12.73
C LEU A 267 9.07 -3.43 -11.86
N GLY A 268 9.56 -2.26 -11.41
CA GLY A 268 10.74 -2.15 -10.56
C GLY A 268 10.56 -2.91 -9.25
N GLY A 269 9.44 -2.74 -8.56
CA GLY A 269 9.13 -3.46 -7.32
C GLY A 269 9.08 -4.97 -7.49
N LYS A 270 8.61 -5.47 -8.65
CA LYS A 270 8.64 -6.89 -8.98
C LYS A 270 10.06 -7.42 -9.16
N LEU A 271 10.90 -6.66 -9.88
CA LEU A 271 12.32 -7.01 -10.08
C LEU A 271 13.11 -6.92 -8.78
N LEU A 272 12.90 -5.88 -7.96
CA LEU A 272 13.55 -5.75 -6.65
C LEU A 272 13.20 -6.92 -5.73
N LYS A 273 11.95 -7.41 -5.78
CA LYS A 273 11.51 -8.57 -4.99
C LYS A 273 12.30 -9.83 -5.32
N SER A 274 12.68 -10.06 -6.59
CA SER A 274 13.33 -11.30 -7.03
C SER A 274 14.74 -11.48 -6.44
N VAL A 275 15.38 -10.39 -5.98
CA VAL A 275 16.74 -10.41 -5.40
C VAL A 275 16.76 -10.33 -3.88
N GLN A 276 15.58 -10.25 -3.22
CA GLN A 276 15.52 -10.17 -1.76
C GLN A 276 15.64 -11.55 -1.10
N PRO A 277 16.58 -11.73 -0.15
CA PRO A 277 16.78 -13.00 0.52
C PRO A 277 15.78 -13.27 1.66
N ASP A 278 15.23 -12.21 2.27
CA ASP A 278 14.35 -12.31 3.43
C ASP A 278 12.88 -12.00 3.11
N ILE A 279 11.97 -12.58 3.91
CA ILE A 279 10.52 -12.48 3.70
C ILE A 279 10.01 -11.03 3.82
N LYS A 280 10.47 -10.28 4.84
CA LYS A 280 10.02 -8.90 5.05
C LYS A 280 10.51 -8.00 3.92
N GLY A 281 11.76 -8.14 3.46
CA GLY A 281 12.31 -7.44 2.30
C GLY A 281 11.52 -7.75 1.04
N GLN A 282 11.20 -9.03 0.77
CA GLN A 282 10.33 -9.43 -0.34
C GLN A 282 8.94 -8.78 -0.26
N LEU A 283 8.34 -8.73 0.94
CA LEU A 283 7.04 -8.09 1.17
C LEU A 283 7.11 -6.57 0.97
N GLY A 284 8.21 -5.93 1.39
CA GLY A 284 8.48 -4.51 1.15
C GLY A 284 8.60 -4.18 -0.33
N CYS A 285 9.45 -4.89 -1.07
CA CYS A 285 9.59 -4.72 -2.52
C CYS A 285 8.28 -4.99 -3.27
N SER A 286 7.54 -6.03 -2.85
CA SER A 286 6.20 -6.30 -3.38
C SER A 286 5.24 -5.14 -3.13
N THR A 287 5.36 -4.43 -2.01
CA THR A 287 4.52 -3.25 -1.72
C THR A 287 4.85 -2.11 -2.67
N VAL A 288 6.13 -1.82 -2.94
CA VAL A 288 6.55 -0.84 -3.96
C VAL A 288 5.86 -1.11 -5.30
N GLY A 289 5.88 -2.38 -5.75
CA GLY A 289 5.22 -2.77 -7.00
C GLY A 289 3.71 -2.60 -6.98
N GLN A 290 3.06 -2.98 -5.90
CA GLN A 290 1.59 -2.88 -5.79
C GLN A 290 1.13 -1.42 -5.66
N MET A 291 1.86 -0.57 -4.95
CA MET A 291 1.57 0.86 -4.88
C MET A 291 1.77 1.54 -6.24
N GLY A 292 2.81 1.12 -6.98
CA GLY A 292 2.98 1.56 -8.38
C GLY A 292 1.76 1.21 -9.24
N PHE A 293 1.26 -0.02 -9.12
CA PHE A 293 0.06 -0.45 -9.85
C PHE A 293 -1.19 0.34 -9.43
N MET A 294 -1.37 0.61 -8.13
CA MET A 294 -2.46 1.43 -7.61
C MET A 294 -2.44 2.86 -8.19
N LEU A 295 -1.27 3.52 -8.17
CA LEU A 295 -1.14 4.86 -8.74
C LEU A 295 -1.35 4.84 -10.26
N MET A 296 -0.88 3.81 -10.97
CA MET A 296 -1.15 3.64 -12.39
C MET A 296 -2.66 3.56 -12.68
N GLN A 297 -3.44 2.85 -11.86
CA GLN A 297 -4.91 2.82 -11.97
C GLN A 297 -5.53 4.21 -11.80
N ALA A 298 -5.05 5.00 -10.82
CA ALA A 298 -5.46 6.39 -10.65
C ALA A 298 -5.08 7.25 -11.86
N GLY A 299 -3.86 7.10 -12.39
CA GLY A 299 -3.38 7.81 -13.58
C GLY A 299 -4.13 7.46 -14.87
N LEU A 300 -4.69 6.25 -14.96
CA LEU A 300 -5.61 5.85 -16.03
C LEU A 300 -7.04 6.43 -15.83
N GLY A 301 -7.28 7.15 -14.74
CA GLY A 301 -8.55 7.78 -14.41
C GLY A 301 -9.57 6.86 -13.77
N PHE A 302 -9.16 5.70 -13.24
CA PHE A 302 -10.04 4.75 -12.56
C PHE A 302 -9.83 4.82 -11.04
N PHE A 303 -10.25 5.92 -10.42
CA PHE A 303 -10.08 6.16 -8.99
C PHE A 303 -10.75 5.10 -8.09
N PRO A 304 -11.97 4.59 -8.39
CA PRO A 304 -12.54 3.47 -7.63
C PRO A 304 -11.69 2.19 -7.72
N ALA A 305 -11.02 1.95 -8.85
CA ALA A 305 -10.14 0.79 -8.98
C ALA A 305 -8.89 0.93 -8.08
N ALA A 306 -8.35 2.14 -7.92
CA ALA A 306 -7.26 2.40 -7.00
C ALA A 306 -7.69 2.17 -5.54
N ILE A 307 -8.90 2.58 -5.14
CA ILE A 307 -9.45 2.32 -3.80
C ILE A 307 -9.77 0.83 -3.60
N ALA A 308 -10.35 0.14 -4.59
CA ALA A 308 -10.56 -1.30 -4.53
C ALA A 308 -9.24 -2.06 -4.36
N HIS A 309 -8.23 -1.66 -5.13
CA HIS A 309 -6.87 -2.21 -5.01
C HIS A 309 -6.31 -2.01 -3.60
N LEU A 310 -6.37 -0.79 -3.07
CA LEU A 310 -5.93 -0.42 -1.74
C LEU A 310 -6.52 -1.34 -0.66
N ILE A 311 -7.84 -1.56 -0.70
CA ILE A 311 -8.55 -2.38 0.29
C ILE A 311 -8.10 -3.84 0.19
N LEU A 312 -8.16 -4.42 -1.01
CA LEU A 312 -7.79 -5.83 -1.22
C LEU A 312 -6.30 -6.09 -0.95
N HIS A 313 -5.43 -5.16 -1.37
CA HIS A 313 -4.02 -5.17 -1.02
C HIS A 313 -3.80 -5.13 0.49
N GLY A 314 -4.58 -4.29 1.20
CA GLY A 314 -4.55 -4.19 2.65
C GLY A 314 -4.81 -5.52 3.34
N PHE A 315 -5.85 -6.26 2.94
CA PHE A 315 -6.14 -7.62 3.45
C PHE A 315 -4.98 -8.58 3.19
N TYR A 316 -4.48 -8.60 1.97
CA TYR A 316 -3.39 -9.47 1.58
C TYR A 316 -2.10 -9.19 2.36
N LYS A 317 -1.72 -7.91 2.51
CA LYS A 317 -0.51 -7.52 3.23
C LYS A 317 -0.63 -7.70 4.74
N ALA A 318 -1.77 -7.35 5.34
CA ALA A 318 -2.00 -7.62 6.75
C ALA A 318 -1.82 -9.11 7.05
N TYR A 319 -2.46 -9.98 6.25
CA TYR A 319 -2.30 -11.43 6.40
C TYR A 319 -0.84 -11.87 6.28
N GLN A 320 -0.14 -11.46 5.22
CA GLN A 320 1.24 -11.89 4.98
C GLN A 320 2.23 -11.44 6.07
N PHE A 321 2.11 -10.18 6.54
CA PHE A 321 2.98 -9.72 7.62
C PHE A 321 2.66 -10.41 8.94
N LEU A 322 1.38 -10.50 9.32
CA LEU A 322 0.99 -11.10 10.59
C LEU A 322 1.27 -12.62 10.65
N SER A 323 1.30 -13.30 9.50
CA SER A 323 1.64 -14.73 9.39
C SER A 323 3.13 -15.00 9.15
N SER A 324 3.96 -13.97 8.93
CA SER A 324 5.38 -14.14 8.54
C SER A 324 6.22 -14.91 9.57
N GLY A 325 5.86 -14.86 10.87
CA GLY A 325 6.53 -15.61 11.91
C GLY A 325 6.42 -17.14 11.78
N GLY A 326 5.30 -17.63 11.22
CA GLY A 326 5.10 -19.07 10.97
C GLY A 326 5.86 -19.62 9.75
N ALA A 327 6.46 -18.74 8.94
CA ALA A 327 7.19 -19.18 7.74
C ALA A 327 8.41 -20.06 8.08
N VAL A 328 9.04 -19.86 9.25
CA VAL A 328 10.16 -20.68 9.72
C VAL A 328 9.72 -22.11 10.06
N GLU A 329 8.49 -22.28 10.56
CA GLU A 329 7.94 -23.60 10.92
C GLU A 329 7.58 -24.43 9.68
N HIS A 330 7.29 -23.76 8.55
CA HIS A 330 6.81 -24.40 7.33
C HIS A 330 7.86 -24.55 6.24
N THR A 331 9.03 -23.94 6.38
CA THR A 331 10.17 -24.09 5.45
C THR A 331 11.10 -25.19 5.93
N THR A 332 10.95 -26.39 5.38
CA THR A 332 12.04 -27.38 5.44
C THR A 332 13.16 -26.93 4.50
N PRO A 333 14.45 -27.06 4.91
CA PRO A 333 15.56 -26.82 4.01
C PRO A 333 15.40 -27.73 2.78
N GLN A 334 15.06 -27.15 1.65
CA GLN A 334 15.06 -27.89 0.39
C GLN A 334 16.52 -27.99 -0.07
N SER A 335 16.98 -29.22 -0.36
CA SER A 335 18.19 -29.41 -1.15
C SER A 335 18.01 -28.58 -2.44
N VAL A 336 19.10 -27.91 -2.85
CA VAL A 336 19.18 -27.26 -4.17
C VAL A 336 19.03 -28.39 -5.21
N SER A 337 17.78 -28.77 -5.46
CA SER A 337 17.51 -29.62 -6.62
C SER A 337 17.55 -28.69 -7.82
N ASP A 338 18.35 -29.05 -8.82
CA ASP A 338 18.32 -28.45 -10.13
C ASP A 338 16.87 -28.27 -10.57
N HIS A 339 16.35 -27.06 -10.38
CA HIS A 339 15.11 -26.67 -11.03
C HIS A 339 15.43 -26.49 -12.51
N THR A 340 15.59 -27.63 -13.21
CA THR A 340 15.34 -27.61 -14.63
C THR A 340 13.92 -27.06 -14.81
N VAL A 341 13.84 -25.85 -15.33
CA VAL A 341 12.60 -25.20 -15.76
C VAL A 341 12.07 -26.05 -16.93
N GLY A 342 11.59 -27.23 -16.61
CA GLY A 342 10.84 -28.03 -17.55
C GLY A 342 9.56 -27.23 -17.86
N PHE A 343 9.42 -26.80 -19.10
CA PHE A 343 8.15 -26.34 -19.61
C PHE A 343 7.11 -27.38 -19.23
N ASN A 344 6.35 -27.11 -18.17
CA ASN A 344 5.25 -27.97 -17.78
C ASN A 344 4.36 -28.06 -19.01
N GLY A 345 4.05 -29.26 -19.48
CA GLY A 345 3.51 -29.58 -20.79
C GLY A 345 2.39 -28.65 -21.32
N VAL A 346 2.07 -28.78 -22.58
CA VAL A 346 1.08 -27.97 -23.32
C VAL A 346 -0.20 -27.64 -22.51
N GLY A 347 -0.67 -28.60 -21.69
CA GLY A 347 -1.82 -28.40 -20.78
C GLY A 347 -1.64 -27.26 -19.77
N SER A 348 -0.46 -27.08 -19.20
CA SER A 348 -0.16 -25.99 -18.27
C SER A 348 -0.24 -24.62 -18.96
N ILE A 349 0.27 -24.53 -20.18
CA ILE A 349 0.22 -23.31 -20.98
C ILE A 349 -1.22 -22.96 -21.34
N ILE A 350 -2.00 -23.97 -21.81
CA ILE A 350 -3.40 -23.77 -22.17
C ILE A 350 -4.23 -23.29 -20.98
N VAL A 351 -4.11 -23.95 -19.81
CA VAL A 351 -4.86 -23.54 -18.60
C VAL A 351 -4.46 -22.15 -18.15
N THR A 352 -3.18 -21.83 -18.17
CA THR A 352 -2.69 -20.49 -17.81
C THR A 352 -3.25 -19.42 -18.73
N LEU A 353 -3.13 -19.61 -20.05
CA LEU A 353 -3.66 -18.68 -21.05
C LEU A 353 -5.17 -18.54 -20.96
N ALA A 354 -5.89 -19.67 -20.88
CA ALA A 354 -7.34 -19.66 -20.75
C ALA A 354 -7.81 -18.93 -19.49
N THR A 355 -7.18 -19.21 -18.34
CA THR A 355 -7.51 -18.53 -17.07
C THR A 355 -7.22 -17.03 -17.15
N GLY A 356 -6.09 -16.61 -17.74
CA GLY A 356 -5.75 -15.20 -17.91
C GLY A 356 -6.72 -14.46 -18.83
N LEU A 357 -6.97 -15.01 -20.02
CA LEU A 357 -7.84 -14.39 -21.04
C LEU A 357 -9.31 -14.36 -20.61
N LEU A 358 -9.83 -15.48 -20.10
CA LEU A 358 -11.21 -15.54 -19.61
C LEU A 358 -11.39 -14.69 -18.34
N GLY A 359 -10.36 -14.63 -17.50
CA GLY A 359 -10.35 -13.75 -16.33
C GLY A 359 -10.40 -12.27 -16.72
N GLY A 360 -9.62 -11.85 -17.70
CA GLY A 360 -9.68 -10.49 -18.25
C GLY A 360 -11.02 -10.17 -18.92
N ALA A 361 -11.57 -11.12 -19.68
CA ALA A 361 -12.88 -10.96 -20.27
C ALA A 361 -13.99 -10.84 -19.20
N LEU A 362 -13.93 -11.67 -18.16
CA LEU A 362 -14.85 -11.60 -17.02
C LEU A 362 -14.75 -10.24 -16.31
N PHE A 363 -13.52 -9.75 -16.06
CA PHE A 363 -13.31 -8.42 -15.50
C PHE A 363 -13.92 -7.34 -16.39
N ALA A 364 -13.70 -7.39 -17.71
CA ALA A 364 -14.25 -6.44 -18.67
C ALA A 364 -15.78 -6.38 -18.64
N VAL A 365 -16.42 -7.56 -18.57
CA VAL A 365 -17.89 -7.68 -18.49
C VAL A 365 -18.42 -7.13 -17.17
N LEU A 366 -17.80 -7.50 -16.04
CA LEU A 366 -18.26 -7.09 -14.71
C LEU A 366 -18.11 -5.57 -14.47
N THR A 367 -17.07 -4.95 -15.02
CA THR A 367 -16.74 -3.54 -14.77
C THR A 367 -17.11 -2.60 -15.92
N GLY A 368 -17.59 -3.15 -17.05
CA GLY A 368 -17.85 -2.38 -18.27
C GLY A 368 -16.58 -1.78 -18.91
N LYS A 369 -15.38 -2.24 -18.50
CA LYS A 369 -14.10 -1.75 -19.02
C LYS A 369 -13.62 -2.61 -20.19
N GLY A 370 -12.79 -2.02 -21.08
CA GLY A 370 -12.19 -2.78 -22.19
C GLY A 370 -13.04 -2.87 -23.46
N THR A 371 -14.23 -2.30 -23.48
CA THR A 371 -15.10 -2.23 -24.65
C THR A 371 -14.87 -0.98 -25.52
N LEU A 372 -14.29 0.06 -24.96
CA LEU A 372 -13.98 1.33 -25.64
C LEU A 372 -12.46 1.48 -25.77
N ALA A 373 -12.01 2.13 -26.85
CA ALA A 373 -10.59 2.44 -27.11
C ALA A 373 -10.05 3.56 -26.20
N ASN A 374 -10.08 3.35 -24.89
CA ASN A 374 -9.61 4.28 -23.85
C ASN A 374 -8.76 3.55 -22.81
N GLY A 375 -8.37 4.24 -21.75
CA GLY A 375 -7.61 3.68 -20.62
C GLY A 375 -8.19 2.38 -20.05
N GLY A 376 -9.49 2.09 -20.24
CA GLY A 376 -10.15 0.86 -19.79
C GLY A 376 -9.60 -0.40 -20.46
N ILE A 377 -9.24 -0.34 -21.74
CA ILE A 377 -8.56 -1.45 -22.43
C ILE A 377 -7.22 -1.75 -21.75
N LEU A 378 -6.45 -0.72 -21.42
CA LEU A 378 -5.14 -0.88 -20.78
C LEU A 378 -5.29 -1.45 -19.37
N LEU A 379 -6.28 -1.00 -18.61
CA LEU A 379 -6.59 -1.57 -17.29
C LEU A 379 -6.97 -3.06 -17.41
N THR A 380 -7.85 -3.41 -18.34
CA THR A 380 -8.23 -4.80 -18.61
C THR A 380 -7.03 -5.65 -19.02
N PHE A 381 -6.17 -5.11 -19.88
CA PHE A 381 -4.91 -5.76 -20.26
C PHE A 381 -4.03 -6.06 -19.03
N PHE A 382 -3.83 -5.09 -18.13
CA PHE A 382 -3.03 -5.32 -16.93
C PHE A 382 -3.66 -6.33 -15.96
N VAL A 383 -4.99 -6.33 -15.80
CA VAL A 383 -5.70 -7.34 -15.00
C VAL A 383 -5.55 -8.72 -15.60
N THR A 384 -5.71 -8.84 -16.93
CA THR A 384 -5.46 -10.09 -17.67
C THR A 384 -4.05 -10.60 -17.43
N PHE A 385 -3.06 -9.71 -17.52
CA PHE A 385 -1.65 -10.03 -17.35
C PHE A 385 -1.33 -10.45 -15.91
N ALA A 386 -1.87 -9.75 -14.92
CA ALA A 386 -1.72 -10.09 -13.50
C ALA A 386 -2.34 -11.47 -13.20
N THR A 387 -3.54 -11.75 -13.76
CA THR A 387 -4.22 -13.04 -13.62
C THR A 387 -3.40 -14.17 -14.27
N LEU A 388 -2.89 -13.93 -15.47
CA LEU A 388 -2.03 -14.88 -16.18
C LEU A 388 -0.77 -15.21 -15.38
N HIS A 389 -0.08 -14.20 -14.85
CA HIS A 389 1.12 -14.39 -14.02
C HIS A 389 0.80 -15.18 -12.74
N ALA A 390 -0.28 -14.83 -12.05
CA ALA A 390 -0.69 -15.49 -10.81
C ALA A 390 -1.13 -16.94 -11.07
N ALA A 391 -1.90 -17.19 -12.14
CA ALA A 391 -2.29 -18.53 -12.56
C ALA A 391 -1.07 -19.41 -12.87
N ARG A 392 -0.08 -18.84 -13.61
CA ARG A 392 1.16 -19.57 -13.91
C ARG A 392 1.96 -19.89 -12.66
N SER A 393 2.10 -18.94 -11.74
CA SER A 393 2.75 -19.17 -10.45
C SER A 393 2.05 -20.27 -9.65
N ALA A 394 0.71 -20.25 -9.59
CA ALA A 394 -0.08 -21.27 -8.92
C ALA A 394 0.13 -22.66 -9.56
N VAL A 395 0.15 -22.74 -10.89
CA VAL A 395 0.41 -24.00 -11.61
C VAL A 395 1.81 -24.55 -11.33
N LYS A 396 2.83 -23.68 -11.23
CA LYS A 396 4.22 -24.10 -10.98
C LYS A 396 4.44 -24.59 -9.54
N HIS A 397 3.87 -23.91 -8.55
CA HIS A 397 4.23 -24.10 -7.13
C HIS A 397 3.25 -24.96 -6.34
N THR A 398 2.18 -25.49 -6.94
CA THR A 398 1.27 -26.38 -6.22
C THR A 398 1.73 -27.84 -6.25
N THR A 399 1.58 -28.53 -5.14
CA THR A 399 1.87 -29.95 -4.97
C THR A 399 0.75 -30.87 -5.47
N LEU A 400 -0.36 -30.31 -5.94
CA LEU A 400 -1.50 -31.07 -6.44
C LEU A 400 -1.16 -31.88 -7.70
N PRO A 401 -1.76 -33.07 -7.90
CA PRO A 401 -1.67 -33.80 -9.16
C PRO A 401 -2.11 -32.96 -10.35
N ALA A 402 -1.53 -33.17 -11.53
CA ALA A 402 -1.74 -32.35 -12.73
C ALA A 402 -3.23 -32.17 -13.08
N THR A 403 -4.03 -33.23 -12.97
CA THR A 403 -5.48 -33.19 -13.26
C THR A 403 -6.26 -32.28 -12.31
N LEU A 404 -5.95 -32.31 -11.01
CA LEU A 404 -6.58 -31.44 -10.01
C LEU A 404 -6.05 -30.01 -10.11
N ARG A 405 -4.78 -29.83 -10.41
CA ARG A 405 -4.13 -28.53 -10.57
C ARG A 405 -4.78 -27.70 -11.67
N TYR A 406 -5.05 -28.32 -12.83
CA TYR A 406 -5.65 -27.63 -13.97
C TYR A 406 -7.10 -27.19 -13.72
N GLY A 407 -7.85 -27.92 -12.89
CA GLY A 407 -9.19 -27.52 -12.47
C GLY A 407 -9.19 -26.50 -11.32
N ALA A 408 -8.29 -26.66 -10.35
CA ALA A 408 -8.21 -25.80 -9.16
C ALA A 408 -7.84 -24.35 -9.51
N VAL A 409 -6.95 -24.13 -10.50
CA VAL A 409 -6.51 -22.78 -10.85
C VAL A 409 -7.69 -21.90 -11.32
N PRO A 410 -8.46 -22.23 -12.38
CA PRO A 410 -9.59 -21.39 -12.75
C PRO A 410 -10.67 -21.33 -11.66
N LEU A 411 -10.88 -22.41 -10.88
CA LEU A 411 -11.85 -22.43 -9.77
C LEU A 411 -11.51 -21.42 -8.66
N VAL A 412 -10.24 -21.08 -8.45
CA VAL A 412 -9.82 -20.07 -7.48
C VAL A 412 -9.83 -18.67 -8.11
N PHE A 413 -9.35 -18.54 -9.34
CA PHE A 413 -9.18 -17.22 -9.96
C PHE A 413 -10.49 -16.57 -10.42
N PHE A 414 -11.44 -17.31 -10.96
CA PHE A 414 -12.71 -16.72 -11.40
C PHE A 414 -13.53 -16.15 -10.23
N PRO A 415 -13.73 -16.85 -9.11
CA PRO A 415 -14.35 -16.22 -7.93
C PRO A 415 -13.58 -15.01 -7.41
N ALA A 416 -12.25 -15.02 -7.43
CA ALA A 416 -11.45 -13.87 -7.00
C ALA A 416 -11.67 -12.64 -7.90
N ILE A 417 -11.80 -12.82 -9.22
CA ILE A 417 -12.13 -11.75 -10.15
C ILE A 417 -13.56 -11.24 -9.94
N ILE A 418 -14.53 -12.14 -9.66
CA ILE A 418 -15.90 -11.74 -9.34
C ILE A 418 -15.93 -10.91 -8.05
N VAL A 419 -15.21 -11.32 -7.01
CA VAL A 419 -15.10 -10.56 -5.75
C VAL A 419 -14.44 -9.19 -6.02
N TYR A 420 -13.40 -9.14 -6.85
CA TYR A 420 -12.77 -7.88 -7.23
C TYR A 420 -13.74 -6.96 -7.99
N GLY A 421 -14.46 -7.49 -8.97
CA GLY A 421 -15.47 -6.74 -9.73
C GLY A 421 -16.59 -6.22 -8.84
N ALA A 422 -17.12 -7.05 -7.95
CA ALA A 422 -18.15 -6.66 -6.99
C ALA A 422 -17.65 -5.57 -6.01
N ALA A 423 -16.41 -5.70 -5.52
CA ALA A 423 -15.79 -4.68 -4.68
C ALA A 423 -15.60 -3.36 -5.45
N TYR A 424 -15.17 -3.43 -6.71
CA TYR A 424 -15.05 -2.27 -7.58
C TYR A 424 -16.37 -1.54 -7.77
N GLU A 425 -17.46 -2.26 -8.09
CA GLU A 425 -18.78 -1.68 -8.28
C GLU A 425 -19.34 -1.08 -6.98
N ALA A 426 -19.20 -1.78 -5.84
CA ALA A 426 -19.62 -1.28 -4.55
C ALA A 426 -18.88 0.01 -4.16
N ILE A 427 -17.57 0.07 -4.42
CA ILE A 427 -16.76 1.27 -4.16
C ILE A 427 -17.14 2.37 -5.14
N SER A 428 -17.34 2.07 -6.43
CA SER A 428 -17.79 3.05 -7.43
C SER A 428 -19.13 3.68 -7.04
N PHE A 429 -20.04 2.89 -6.50
CA PHE A 429 -21.31 3.37 -5.97
C PHE A 429 -21.13 4.30 -4.76
N LEU A 430 -20.26 3.90 -3.80
CA LEU A 430 -20.01 4.70 -2.60
C LEU A 430 -19.25 6.00 -2.90
N LEU A 431 -18.44 6.04 -3.95
CA LEU A 431 -17.69 7.23 -4.35
C LEU A 431 -18.45 8.11 -5.38
N ALA A 432 -19.72 7.81 -5.67
CA ALA A 432 -20.48 8.51 -6.70
C ALA A 432 -20.73 10.01 -6.38
N ASP A 433 -20.63 10.39 -5.12
CA ASP A 433 -20.73 11.76 -4.62
C ASP A 433 -19.46 12.61 -4.81
N LEU A 434 -18.32 11.98 -5.18
CA LEU A 434 -17.09 12.73 -5.43
C LEU A 434 -17.17 13.51 -6.75
N PRO A 435 -16.55 14.71 -6.83
CA PRO A 435 -16.58 15.55 -8.05
C PRO A 435 -16.04 14.85 -9.30
N VAL A 436 -15.05 13.97 -9.12
CA VAL A 436 -14.46 13.15 -10.21
C VAL A 436 -14.31 11.72 -9.72
N VAL A 437 -15.18 10.84 -10.22
CA VAL A 437 -15.12 9.38 -9.93
C VAL A 437 -14.28 8.65 -10.98
N THR A 438 -14.45 9.01 -12.24
CA THR A 438 -13.68 8.48 -13.36
C THR A 438 -13.33 9.60 -14.34
N ALA A 439 -12.07 9.62 -14.76
CA ALA A 439 -11.57 10.51 -15.79
C ALA A 439 -10.80 9.65 -16.81
N THR A 440 -11.54 9.03 -17.75
CA THR A 440 -10.94 8.12 -18.74
C THR A 440 -9.94 8.87 -19.59
N THR A 441 -8.69 8.40 -19.61
CA THR A 441 -7.63 8.94 -20.45
C THR A 441 -7.70 8.37 -21.84
N GLU A 442 -7.45 9.20 -22.85
CA GLU A 442 -7.24 8.72 -24.22
C GLU A 442 -5.93 7.93 -24.32
N LEU A 443 -5.93 6.90 -25.16
CA LEU A 443 -4.74 6.10 -25.39
C LEU A 443 -3.72 6.88 -26.21
N THR A 444 -2.51 6.99 -25.68
CA THR A 444 -1.35 7.60 -26.36
C THR A 444 -0.30 6.54 -26.72
N LEU A 445 0.68 6.92 -27.54
CA LEU A 445 1.82 6.05 -27.84
C LEU A 445 2.58 5.60 -26.58
N LEU A 446 2.61 6.45 -25.55
CA LEU A 446 3.26 6.09 -24.28
C LEU A 446 2.52 4.97 -23.55
N HIS A 447 1.20 4.95 -23.58
CA HIS A 447 0.39 3.84 -23.05
C HIS A 447 0.70 2.52 -23.76
N GLY A 448 0.85 2.57 -25.09
CA GLY A 448 1.29 1.41 -25.88
C GLY A 448 2.71 0.96 -25.55
N ALA A 449 3.65 1.90 -25.40
CA ALA A 449 5.02 1.60 -25.00
C ALA A 449 5.07 0.96 -23.59
N ILE A 450 4.31 1.46 -22.62
CA ILE A 450 4.20 0.87 -21.28
C ILE A 450 3.69 -0.57 -21.38
N ALA A 451 2.65 -0.85 -22.17
CA ALA A 451 2.13 -2.20 -22.36
C ALA A 451 3.21 -3.14 -22.92
N VAL A 452 3.97 -2.70 -23.92
CA VAL A 452 5.08 -3.49 -24.52
C VAL A 452 6.17 -3.76 -23.48
N VAL A 453 6.56 -2.75 -22.67
CA VAL A 453 7.55 -2.91 -21.60
C VAL A 453 7.05 -3.89 -20.54
N PHE A 454 5.77 -3.86 -20.17
CA PHE A 454 5.19 -4.83 -19.26
C PHE A 454 5.29 -6.27 -19.79
N VAL A 455 4.95 -6.49 -21.06
CA VAL A 455 5.07 -7.82 -21.69
C VAL A 455 6.53 -8.25 -21.73
N GLY A 456 7.43 -7.37 -22.18
CA GLY A 456 8.87 -7.67 -22.25
C GLY A 456 9.47 -8.02 -20.90
N THR A 457 9.15 -7.24 -19.86
CA THR A 457 9.62 -7.51 -18.49
C THR A 457 9.05 -8.82 -17.95
N TYR A 458 7.76 -9.07 -18.19
CA TYR A 458 7.15 -10.34 -17.81
C TYR A 458 7.85 -11.52 -18.47
N LEU A 459 8.07 -11.46 -19.79
CA LEU A 459 8.77 -12.52 -20.51
C LEU A 459 10.20 -12.72 -20.00
N ALA A 460 10.93 -11.64 -19.70
CA ALA A 460 12.26 -11.70 -19.12
C ALA A 460 12.27 -12.38 -17.74
N ILE A 461 11.28 -12.10 -16.90
CA ILE A 461 11.12 -12.75 -15.60
C ILE A 461 10.76 -14.24 -15.78
N GLU A 462 9.85 -14.55 -16.69
CA GLU A 462 9.36 -15.92 -16.88
C GLU A 462 10.40 -16.85 -17.50
N THR A 463 11.27 -16.31 -18.37
CA THR A 463 12.35 -17.04 -19.01
C THR A 463 13.62 -17.11 -18.15
N GLY A 464 13.69 -16.36 -17.05
CA GLY A 464 14.86 -16.32 -16.16
C GLY A 464 16.05 -15.51 -16.70
N VAL A 465 15.92 -14.86 -17.86
CA VAL A 465 17.02 -14.06 -18.50
C VAL A 465 17.55 -12.99 -17.54
N HIS A 466 16.73 -12.46 -16.65
CA HIS A 466 17.13 -11.46 -15.66
C HIS A 466 18.06 -12.06 -14.57
N GLU A 467 18.02 -13.37 -14.33
CA GLU A 467 18.87 -14.08 -13.35
C GLU A 467 20.25 -14.39 -13.93
N GLU A 468 20.35 -14.53 -15.25
CA GLU A 468 21.62 -14.82 -15.95
C GLU A 468 22.56 -13.61 -16.00
N SER A 469 22.03 -12.39 -15.83
CA SER A 469 22.80 -11.15 -15.87
C SER A 469 23.32 -10.76 -14.48
N GLY A 470 24.57 -11.10 -14.16
CA GLY A 470 25.19 -10.68 -12.90
C GLY A 470 25.22 -9.15 -12.70
N ARG A 471 25.31 -8.36 -13.78
CA ARG A 471 25.26 -6.89 -13.70
C ARG A 471 23.86 -6.39 -13.28
N LEU A 472 22.82 -6.99 -13.86
CA LEU A 472 21.43 -6.64 -13.50
C LEU A 472 21.13 -7.06 -12.07
N TYR A 473 21.54 -8.27 -11.66
CA TYR A 473 21.39 -8.75 -10.30
C TYR A 473 22.03 -7.79 -9.27
N VAL A 474 23.28 -7.38 -9.49
CA VAL A 474 23.99 -6.45 -8.59
C VAL A 474 23.30 -5.07 -8.58
N ALA A 475 22.84 -4.57 -9.73
CA ALA A 475 22.13 -3.30 -9.80
C ALA A 475 20.81 -3.37 -9.02
N LEU A 476 20.02 -4.43 -9.17
CA LEU A 476 18.78 -4.64 -8.43
C LEU A 476 19.04 -4.81 -6.93
N LEU A 477 20.08 -5.55 -6.57
CA LEU A 477 20.48 -5.73 -5.18
C LEU A 477 20.84 -4.38 -4.54
N ASN A 478 21.62 -3.54 -5.22
CA ASN A 478 21.98 -2.21 -4.73
C ASN A 478 20.76 -1.29 -4.60
N LEU A 479 19.86 -1.32 -5.57
CA LEU A 479 18.61 -0.53 -5.52
C LEU A 479 17.65 -1.00 -4.43
N SER A 480 17.74 -2.27 -4.03
CA SER A 480 16.91 -2.86 -3.00
C SER A 480 17.47 -2.73 -1.58
N GLN A 481 18.66 -2.13 -1.44
CA GLN A 481 19.26 -1.93 -0.12
C GLN A 481 18.49 -0.86 0.68
N PRO A 482 18.34 -1.05 1.99
CA PRO A 482 17.89 0.01 2.88
C PRO A 482 18.90 1.16 2.93
N VAL A 483 18.53 2.28 3.52
CA VAL A 483 19.44 3.41 3.73
C VAL A 483 20.65 2.94 4.56
N ALA A 484 21.85 3.35 4.15
CA ALA A 484 23.12 2.88 4.74
C ALA A 484 23.18 2.99 6.26
N ASP A 485 22.64 4.06 6.84
CA ASP A 485 22.57 4.27 8.30
C ASP A 485 21.73 3.23 9.04
N THR A 486 20.93 2.42 8.31
CA THR A 486 20.11 1.33 8.88
C THR A 486 20.82 -0.02 8.84
N LEU A 487 21.98 -0.09 8.24
CA LEU A 487 22.83 -1.27 8.25
C LEU A 487 23.80 -1.21 9.43
N LEU A 488 24.20 -2.39 9.95
CA LEU A 488 25.27 -2.45 10.95
C LEU A 488 26.58 -2.05 10.30
N THR A 489 27.20 -0.98 10.81
CA THR A 489 28.45 -0.44 10.27
C THR A 489 29.68 -0.87 11.07
N THR A 490 29.52 -1.33 12.33
CA THR A 490 30.60 -1.76 13.20
C THR A 490 30.23 -3.01 14.00
N THR A 491 31.24 -3.84 14.32
CA THR A 491 31.09 -5.01 15.21
C THR A 491 30.76 -4.62 16.65
N GLU A 492 31.03 -3.38 17.04
CA GLU A 492 30.70 -2.85 18.37
C GLU A 492 29.18 -2.71 18.55
N ASP A 493 28.46 -2.33 17.49
CA ASP A 493 27.00 -2.27 17.49
C ASP A 493 26.33 -3.65 17.66
N TYR A 494 27.09 -4.75 17.44
CA TYR A 494 26.58 -6.12 17.53
C TYR A 494 26.66 -6.69 18.97
N ASN A 495 27.53 -6.14 19.81
CA ASN A 495 27.80 -6.67 21.17
C ASN A 495 26.93 -6.03 22.26
N GLU A 496 26.03 -5.12 21.95
CA GLU A 496 25.13 -4.46 22.90
C GLU A 496 23.76 -5.17 23.09
N TYR A 497 23.59 -6.35 22.52
CA TYR A 497 22.35 -7.14 22.61
C TYR A 497 22.53 -8.41 23.44
#